data_d680f5755e7f172e69ec4a58351d7dd8
#
_entry.id   d680f5755e7f172e69ec4a58351d7dd8
#
_cell.length_a   1.000
_cell.length_b   1.000
_cell.length_c   1.000
_cell.angle_alpha   90.00
_cell.angle_beta   90.00
_cell.angle_gamma   90.00
#
_symmetry.space_group_name_H-M   'P 1'
#
loop_
_entity.id
_entity.type
_entity.pdbx_description
1 polymer ?
#
loop_
_entity_poly.entity_id
_entity_poly.type
_entity_poly.pdbx_seq_one_letter_code
_entity_poly.pdbx_strand_id
1 'polypeptide(L)'
;SLALGSADVVLLVGARLNWMLSFGQGKLWNKDVKFIQIDIDPEEIENAREIAVPVVGDVRSAMTMLNGSLAEFPFKASEEWLGMLKEAGAKNVAKFAAKENSDQVPMGHYNALGAIKKVYDRHHEDLILTNEGANSLDDCRNIINMYEPRHRLDCGTWGVMGCGTGYAIGAAVSTGKKVLYVGGDSAFGFDGMEVEVACRYNLPITFVVLNNGGIYRGDFENLGNDGDPSPLTLTYEAHYEKMIEAF
;
A
#
# COMPACT_ATOMS: atom_id res chain seq x y z
N SER A 1 -9.56 -12.58 -1.94
CA SER A 1 -9.04 -12.51 -3.33
C SER A 1 -9.41 -13.75 -4.10
N LEU A 2 -9.95 -13.57 -5.31
CA LEU A 2 -10.34 -14.72 -6.15
C LEU A 2 -9.13 -15.61 -6.48
N ALA A 3 -8.00 -15.01 -6.82
CA ALA A 3 -6.76 -15.73 -7.13
C ALA A 3 -6.30 -16.60 -5.96
N LEU A 4 -6.23 -16.05 -4.76
CA LEU A 4 -5.78 -16.80 -3.57
C LEU A 4 -6.75 -17.92 -3.19
N GLY A 5 -8.06 -17.65 -3.30
CA GLY A 5 -9.10 -18.63 -2.97
C GLY A 5 -9.23 -19.79 -3.97
N SER A 6 -8.62 -19.69 -5.16
CA SER A 6 -8.68 -20.68 -6.21
C SER A 6 -7.33 -21.26 -6.61
N ALA A 7 -6.23 -20.82 -5.99
CA ALA A 7 -4.91 -21.35 -6.26
C ALA A 7 -4.69 -22.71 -5.57
N ASP A 8 -4.12 -23.67 -6.28
CA ASP A 8 -3.71 -24.97 -5.74
C ASP A 8 -2.32 -24.90 -5.10
N VAL A 9 -1.42 -24.10 -5.70
CA VAL A 9 -0.05 -23.89 -5.25
C VAL A 9 0.24 -22.38 -5.25
N VAL A 10 0.89 -21.92 -4.20
CA VAL A 10 1.35 -20.53 -4.08
C VAL A 10 2.85 -20.52 -3.82
N LEU A 11 3.58 -19.81 -4.65
CA LEU A 11 4.99 -19.56 -4.50
C LEU A 11 5.20 -18.19 -3.83
N LEU A 12 5.75 -18.19 -2.63
CA LEU A 12 6.18 -17.02 -1.89
C LEU A 12 7.66 -16.76 -2.20
N VAL A 13 7.97 -15.62 -2.77
CA VAL A 13 9.34 -15.25 -3.16
C VAL A 13 9.78 -14.03 -2.37
N GLY A 14 10.63 -14.20 -1.35
CA GLY A 14 11.03 -13.14 -0.44
C GLY A 14 9.82 -12.49 0.25
N ALA A 15 8.81 -13.28 0.55
CA ALA A 15 7.55 -12.85 1.13
C ALA A 15 7.08 -13.85 2.18
N ARG A 16 6.43 -13.34 3.20
CA ARG A 16 5.91 -14.15 4.30
C ARG A 16 4.40 -14.05 4.44
N LEU A 17 3.80 -15.07 5.02
CA LEU A 17 2.39 -15.11 5.36
C LEU A 17 2.14 -14.29 6.63
N ASN A 18 1.86 -13.02 6.47
CA ASN A 18 1.58 -12.08 7.56
C ASN A 18 0.07 -11.79 7.70
N TRP A 19 -0.29 -10.87 8.58
CA TRP A 19 -1.68 -10.49 8.84
C TRP A 19 -2.44 -9.98 7.60
N MET A 20 -1.77 -9.29 6.66
CA MET A 20 -2.39 -8.82 5.41
C MET A 20 -2.85 -9.97 4.51
N LEU A 21 -2.19 -11.11 4.63
CA LEU A 21 -2.51 -12.36 3.94
C LEU A 21 -3.26 -13.35 4.84
N SER A 22 -3.84 -12.87 5.95
CA SER A 22 -4.52 -13.70 6.94
C SER A 22 -3.67 -14.91 7.38
N PHE A 23 -2.36 -14.73 7.47
CA PHE A 23 -1.40 -15.78 7.86
C PHE A 23 -1.53 -17.07 7.03
N GLY A 24 -1.97 -16.97 5.79
CA GLY A 24 -2.22 -18.14 4.93
C GLY A 24 -3.41 -18.99 5.36
N GLN A 25 -4.31 -18.46 6.16
CA GLN A 25 -5.42 -19.18 6.78
C GLN A 25 -6.79 -18.56 6.45
N GLY A 26 -7.85 -19.29 6.77
CA GLY A 26 -9.22 -18.80 6.67
C GLY A 26 -9.77 -18.78 5.24
N LYS A 27 -10.90 -18.08 5.06
CA LYS A 27 -11.70 -18.07 3.83
C LYS A 27 -11.04 -17.37 2.62
N LEU A 28 -9.94 -16.66 2.85
CA LEU A 28 -9.19 -15.99 1.79
C LEU A 28 -8.49 -16.99 0.87
N TRP A 29 -8.16 -18.16 1.38
CA TRP A 29 -7.34 -19.16 0.76
C TRP A 29 -8.13 -20.41 0.37
N ASN A 30 -7.70 -21.07 -0.69
CA ASN A 30 -8.14 -22.44 -0.95
C ASN A 30 -7.72 -23.32 0.25
N LYS A 31 -8.64 -24.14 0.76
CA LYS A 31 -8.39 -24.98 1.94
C LYS A 31 -7.24 -25.98 1.75
N ASP A 32 -7.03 -26.43 0.51
CA ASP A 32 -6.04 -27.45 0.12
C ASP A 32 -4.77 -26.82 -0.50
N VAL A 33 -4.62 -25.50 -0.45
CA VAL A 33 -3.48 -24.78 -1.01
C VAL A 33 -2.16 -25.24 -0.40
N LYS A 34 -1.18 -25.48 -1.25
CA LYS A 34 0.20 -25.79 -0.85
C LYS A 34 1.08 -24.55 -1.07
N PHE A 35 1.97 -24.29 -0.11
CA PHE A 35 2.91 -23.18 -0.19
C PHE A 35 4.32 -23.67 -0.47
N ILE A 36 4.98 -23.00 -1.40
CA ILE A 36 6.43 -23.05 -1.60
C ILE A 36 6.93 -21.69 -1.12
N GLN A 37 7.90 -21.66 -0.22
CA GLN A 37 8.45 -20.40 0.31
C GLN A 37 9.95 -20.33 0.08
N ILE A 38 10.39 -19.27 -0.59
CA ILE A 38 11.79 -18.95 -0.79
C ILE A 38 12.09 -17.72 0.06
N ASP A 39 12.98 -17.88 1.05
CA ASP A 39 13.42 -16.79 1.90
C ASP A 39 14.90 -16.94 2.24
N ILE A 40 15.59 -15.83 2.46
CA ILE A 40 16.97 -15.83 2.92
C ILE A 40 17.06 -16.12 4.41
N ASP A 41 16.04 -15.78 5.15
CA ASP A 41 15.95 -15.99 6.59
C ASP A 41 15.18 -17.28 6.90
N PRO A 42 15.84 -18.30 7.49
CA PRO A 42 15.17 -19.54 7.85
C PRO A 42 14.10 -19.36 8.93
N GLU A 43 14.17 -18.31 9.75
CA GLU A 43 13.19 -18.05 10.81
C GLU A 43 11.85 -17.54 10.25
N GLU A 44 11.83 -17.02 9.03
CA GLU A 44 10.61 -16.59 8.35
C GLU A 44 9.86 -17.74 7.67
N ILE A 45 10.48 -18.92 7.55
CA ILE A 45 9.85 -20.10 6.98
C ILE A 45 8.98 -20.79 8.04
N GLU A 46 7.76 -21.18 7.66
CA GLU A 46 6.78 -21.83 8.54
C GLU A 46 6.29 -20.98 9.73
N ASN A 47 6.55 -19.69 9.71
CA ASN A 47 6.22 -18.81 10.83
C ASN A 47 4.71 -18.73 11.14
N ALA A 48 3.85 -18.95 10.13
CA ALA A 48 2.40 -18.85 10.26
C ALA A 48 1.66 -20.18 10.03
N ARG A 49 2.22 -21.05 9.21
CA ARG A 49 1.66 -22.37 8.90
C ARG A 49 2.70 -23.24 8.21
N GLU A 50 2.42 -24.54 8.14
CA GLU A 50 3.22 -25.52 7.40
C GLU A 50 3.44 -25.09 5.95
N ILE A 51 4.70 -25.20 5.50
CA ILE A 51 5.14 -24.93 4.14
C ILE A 51 5.51 -26.26 3.46
N ALA A 52 4.85 -26.56 2.36
CA ALA A 52 5.06 -27.82 1.66
C ALA A 52 6.49 -27.96 1.10
N VAL A 53 7.09 -26.87 0.64
CA VAL A 53 8.47 -26.85 0.13
C VAL A 53 9.19 -25.59 0.64
N PRO A 54 9.97 -25.69 1.72
CA PRO A 54 10.81 -24.59 2.18
C PRO A 54 12.11 -24.53 1.35
N VAL A 55 12.52 -23.33 0.95
CA VAL A 55 13.77 -23.05 0.24
C VAL A 55 14.49 -21.90 0.94
N VAL A 56 15.53 -22.20 1.69
CA VAL A 56 16.36 -21.18 2.35
C VAL A 56 17.49 -20.77 1.41
N GLY A 57 17.53 -19.50 1.04
CA GLY A 57 18.58 -18.98 0.18
C GLY A 57 18.26 -17.62 -0.47
N ASP A 58 19.24 -17.10 -1.18
CA ASP A 58 19.11 -15.89 -1.95
C ASP A 58 18.07 -16.07 -3.08
N VAL A 59 17.13 -15.14 -3.17
CA VAL A 59 16.02 -15.20 -4.12
C VAL A 59 16.51 -15.30 -5.57
N ARG A 60 17.55 -14.53 -5.96
CA ARG A 60 18.08 -14.55 -7.34
C ARG A 60 18.64 -15.92 -7.67
N SER A 61 19.42 -16.48 -6.75
CA SER A 61 20.02 -17.80 -6.91
C SER A 61 18.97 -18.90 -7.00
N ALA A 62 18.01 -18.90 -6.08
CA ALA A 62 16.92 -19.86 -6.07
C ALA A 62 16.06 -19.80 -7.35
N MET A 63 15.68 -18.58 -7.78
CA MET A 63 14.90 -18.40 -9.00
C MET A 63 15.68 -18.75 -10.27
N THR A 64 16.99 -18.51 -10.31
CA THR A 64 17.85 -18.95 -11.42
C THR A 64 17.87 -20.46 -11.54
N MET A 65 18.03 -21.18 -10.44
CA MET A 65 18.01 -22.65 -10.41
C MET A 65 16.62 -23.19 -10.78
N LEU A 66 15.56 -22.60 -10.25
CA LEU A 66 14.18 -22.98 -10.55
C LEU A 66 13.88 -22.82 -12.04
N ASN A 67 14.21 -21.66 -12.62
CA ASN A 67 14.00 -21.42 -14.04
C ASN A 67 14.80 -22.40 -14.92
N GLY A 68 16.03 -22.72 -14.53
CA GLY A 68 16.85 -23.74 -15.22
C GLY A 68 16.21 -25.13 -15.16
N SER A 69 15.71 -25.53 -13.99
CA SER A 69 15.06 -26.83 -13.80
C SER A 69 13.71 -26.94 -14.53
N LEU A 70 13.02 -25.82 -14.71
CA LEU A 70 11.71 -25.76 -15.39
C LEU A 70 11.82 -25.53 -16.91
N ALA A 71 13.01 -25.28 -17.44
CA ALA A 71 13.21 -24.96 -18.87
C ALA A 71 12.65 -26.04 -19.82
N GLU A 72 12.72 -27.29 -19.40
CA GLU A 72 12.20 -28.47 -20.18
C GLU A 72 10.80 -28.90 -19.71
N PHE A 73 10.20 -28.19 -18.75
CA PHE A 73 8.87 -28.51 -18.22
C PHE A 73 7.82 -27.62 -18.88
N PRO A 74 6.99 -28.13 -19.80
CA PRO A 74 5.93 -27.34 -20.40
C PRO A 74 4.80 -27.14 -19.38
N PHE A 75 4.89 -26.08 -18.58
CA PHE A 75 3.79 -25.69 -17.71
C PHE A 75 2.78 -24.83 -18.47
N LYS A 76 1.53 -25.27 -18.48
CA LYS A 76 0.42 -24.49 -19.03
C LYS A 76 -0.62 -24.25 -17.94
N ALA A 77 -0.80 -23.00 -17.57
CA ALA A 77 -1.89 -22.62 -16.65
C ALA A 77 -3.25 -22.90 -17.30
N SER A 78 -4.25 -23.23 -16.50
CA SER A 78 -5.63 -23.40 -16.96
C SER A 78 -6.14 -22.13 -17.63
N GLU A 79 -6.58 -22.23 -18.88
CA GLU A 79 -7.15 -21.10 -19.63
C GLU A 79 -8.44 -20.59 -18.96
N GLU A 80 -9.23 -21.47 -18.37
CA GLU A 80 -10.43 -21.14 -17.61
C GLU A 80 -10.06 -20.28 -16.39
N TRP A 81 -9.07 -20.71 -15.60
CA TRP A 81 -8.61 -19.97 -14.41
C TRP A 81 -8.06 -18.59 -14.77
N LEU A 82 -7.23 -18.50 -15.81
CA LEU A 82 -6.70 -17.21 -16.30
C LEU A 82 -7.82 -16.31 -16.82
N GLY A 83 -8.80 -16.87 -17.53
CA GLY A 83 -9.97 -16.15 -18.02
C GLY A 83 -10.79 -15.56 -16.87
N MET A 84 -11.06 -16.36 -15.85
CA MET A 84 -11.76 -15.94 -14.64
C MET A 84 -11.03 -14.79 -13.91
N LEU A 85 -9.72 -14.88 -13.76
CA LEU A 85 -8.91 -13.82 -13.12
C LEU A 85 -8.90 -12.54 -13.96
N LYS A 86 -8.77 -12.64 -15.26
CA LYS A 86 -8.80 -11.51 -16.20
C LYS A 86 -10.15 -10.78 -16.14
N GLU A 87 -11.25 -11.52 -16.15
CA GLU A 87 -12.60 -10.95 -16.04
C GLU A 87 -12.79 -10.22 -14.69
N ALA A 88 -12.41 -10.86 -13.58
CA ALA A 88 -12.48 -10.26 -12.26
C ALA A 88 -11.60 -9.00 -12.13
N GLY A 89 -10.40 -9.02 -12.71
CA GLY A 89 -9.51 -7.88 -12.80
C GLY A 89 -10.14 -6.72 -13.58
N ALA A 90 -10.70 -7.00 -14.75
CA ALA A 90 -11.37 -5.98 -15.56
C ALA A 90 -12.57 -5.34 -14.84
N LYS A 91 -13.38 -6.14 -14.14
CA LYS A 91 -14.49 -5.62 -13.30
C LYS A 91 -13.99 -4.69 -12.18
N ASN A 92 -12.89 -5.05 -11.51
CA ASN A 92 -12.28 -4.20 -10.48
C ASN A 92 -11.77 -2.88 -11.05
N VAL A 93 -11.03 -2.94 -12.17
CA VAL A 93 -10.53 -1.72 -12.84
C VAL A 93 -11.70 -0.79 -13.21
N ALA A 94 -12.76 -1.32 -13.82
CA ALA A 94 -13.93 -0.52 -14.19
C ALA A 94 -14.61 0.10 -12.96
N LYS A 95 -14.73 -0.65 -11.86
CA LYS A 95 -15.30 -0.17 -10.59
C LYS A 95 -14.50 1.00 -10.00
N PHE A 96 -13.17 0.89 -10.00
CA PHE A 96 -12.32 1.96 -9.47
C PHE A 96 -12.28 3.16 -10.40
N ALA A 97 -12.20 2.96 -11.73
CA ALA A 97 -12.22 4.05 -12.71
C ALA A 97 -13.49 4.94 -12.59
N ALA A 98 -14.64 4.35 -12.32
CA ALA A 98 -15.86 5.09 -12.07
C ALA A 98 -15.77 6.00 -10.83
N LYS A 99 -15.10 5.52 -9.77
CA LYS A 99 -14.88 6.29 -8.53
C LYS A 99 -13.82 7.38 -8.71
N GLU A 100 -12.73 7.09 -9.41
CA GLU A 100 -11.65 8.03 -9.70
C GLU A 100 -12.10 9.24 -10.53
N ASN A 101 -13.05 9.04 -11.42
CA ASN A 101 -13.56 10.06 -12.34
C ASN A 101 -14.93 10.62 -11.91
N SER A 102 -15.36 10.42 -10.68
CA SER A 102 -16.60 11.00 -10.16
C SER A 102 -16.45 12.52 -9.97
N ASP A 103 -17.49 13.27 -10.28
CA ASP A 103 -17.59 14.72 -10.03
C ASP A 103 -18.21 15.05 -8.67
N GLN A 104 -18.12 14.12 -7.73
CA GLN A 104 -18.69 14.26 -6.38
C GLN A 104 -18.09 15.45 -5.64
N VAL A 105 -18.95 16.25 -5.01
CA VAL A 105 -18.58 17.32 -4.10
C VAL A 105 -19.31 17.11 -2.76
N PRO A 106 -18.60 17.07 -1.63
CA PRO A 106 -17.15 17.14 -1.47
C PRO A 106 -16.43 15.94 -2.13
N MET A 107 -15.16 16.17 -2.52
CA MET A 107 -14.32 15.17 -3.16
C MET A 107 -14.09 13.96 -2.25
N GLY A 108 -14.32 12.77 -2.77
CA GLY A 108 -13.99 11.54 -2.05
C GLY A 108 -12.53 11.13 -2.23
N HIS A 109 -12.02 10.20 -1.40
CA HIS A 109 -10.65 9.70 -1.47
C HIS A 109 -10.27 9.22 -2.88
N TYR A 110 -11.13 8.46 -3.55
CA TYR A 110 -10.85 7.93 -4.90
C TYR A 110 -10.74 9.03 -5.96
N ASN A 111 -11.51 10.12 -5.83
CA ASN A 111 -11.38 11.27 -6.74
C ASN A 111 -10.03 11.98 -6.56
N ALA A 112 -9.67 12.26 -5.30
CA ALA A 112 -8.40 12.87 -4.94
C ALA A 112 -7.22 12.01 -5.43
N LEU A 113 -7.25 10.70 -5.14
CA LEU A 113 -6.24 9.76 -5.58
C LEU A 113 -6.19 9.60 -7.11
N GLY A 114 -7.31 9.67 -7.80
CA GLY A 114 -7.37 9.68 -9.27
C GLY A 114 -6.69 10.92 -9.87
N ALA A 115 -6.83 12.09 -9.24
CA ALA A 115 -6.11 13.29 -9.65
C ALA A 115 -4.60 13.16 -9.39
N ILE A 116 -4.20 12.65 -8.22
CA ILE A 116 -2.81 12.38 -7.84
C ILE A 116 -2.19 11.38 -8.80
N LYS A 117 -2.90 10.29 -9.11
CA LYS A 117 -2.46 9.27 -10.07
C LYS A 117 -2.10 9.87 -11.43
N LYS A 118 -2.92 10.77 -11.96
CA LYS A 118 -2.65 11.43 -13.26
C LYS A 118 -1.33 12.22 -13.26
N VAL A 119 -0.92 12.74 -12.11
CA VAL A 119 0.39 13.40 -11.95
C VAL A 119 1.48 12.36 -11.80
N TYR A 120 1.28 11.37 -10.92
CA TYR A 120 2.27 10.33 -10.67
C TYR A 120 2.59 9.51 -11.92
N ASP A 121 1.59 9.09 -12.68
CA ASP A 121 1.76 8.30 -13.92
C ASP A 121 2.63 9.02 -14.97
N ARG A 122 2.67 10.35 -14.95
CA ARG A 122 3.49 11.16 -15.87
C ARG A 122 4.92 11.40 -15.41
N HIS A 123 5.19 11.20 -14.10
CA HIS A 123 6.46 11.58 -13.48
C HIS A 123 7.09 10.45 -12.64
N HIS A 124 6.56 9.23 -12.71
CA HIS A 124 6.95 8.11 -11.84
C HIS A 124 8.45 7.78 -11.87
N GLU A 125 9.15 8.05 -12.99
CA GLU A 125 10.59 7.78 -13.11
C GLU A 125 11.43 8.66 -12.16
N ASP A 126 11.00 9.92 -11.95
CA ASP A 126 11.72 10.91 -11.13
C ASP A 126 11.04 11.21 -9.80
N LEU A 127 9.93 10.55 -9.51
CA LEU A 127 9.10 10.82 -8.36
C LEU A 127 9.03 9.60 -7.44
N ILE A 128 9.38 9.79 -6.17
CA ILE A 128 9.17 8.77 -5.14
C ILE A 128 7.85 9.06 -4.42
N LEU A 129 7.00 8.07 -4.31
CA LEU A 129 5.75 8.13 -3.55
C LEU A 129 6.01 7.63 -2.13
N THR A 130 5.70 8.44 -1.13
CA THR A 130 5.55 7.98 0.25
C THR A 130 4.09 8.02 0.65
N ASN A 131 3.64 7.02 1.38
CA ASN A 131 2.22 6.87 1.63
C ASN A 131 1.99 6.28 3.01
N GLU A 132 1.06 6.86 3.75
CA GLU A 132 0.69 6.36 5.07
C GLU A 132 -0.78 6.57 5.42
N GLY A 133 -1.17 6.08 6.59
CA GLY A 133 -2.53 6.09 7.11
C GLY A 133 -3.20 4.73 6.98
N ALA A 134 -4.46 4.64 7.32
CA ALA A 134 -5.26 3.42 7.14
C ALA A 134 -5.95 3.43 5.77
N ASN A 135 -7.08 4.16 5.64
CA ASN A 135 -7.81 4.25 4.38
C ASN A 135 -6.99 4.90 3.27
N SER A 136 -6.26 5.98 3.58
CA SER A 136 -5.40 6.66 2.60
C SER A 136 -4.32 5.74 2.04
N LEU A 137 -3.75 4.86 2.87
CA LEU A 137 -2.76 3.87 2.45
C LEU A 137 -3.38 2.80 1.53
N ASP A 138 -4.48 2.20 1.97
CA ASP A 138 -5.12 1.10 1.24
C ASP A 138 -5.74 1.58 -0.08
N ASP A 139 -6.42 2.73 -0.06
CA ASP A 139 -7.00 3.32 -1.26
C ASP A 139 -5.91 3.74 -2.26
N CYS A 140 -4.81 4.29 -1.77
CA CYS A 140 -3.65 4.64 -2.60
C CYS A 140 -3.03 3.41 -3.26
N ARG A 141 -2.88 2.30 -2.53
CA ARG A 141 -2.38 1.02 -3.08
C ARG A 141 -3.30 0.46 -4.18
N ASN A 142 -4.60 0.70 -4.06
CA ASN A 142 -5.58 0.25 -5.06
C ASN A 142 -5.59 1.10 -6.34
N ILE A 143 -5.23 2.38 -6.25
CA ILE A 143 -5.40 3.36 -7.33
C ILE A 143 -4.08 3.68 -8.03
N ILE A 144 -3.00 3.91 -7.30
CA ILE A 144 -1.72 4.32 -7.86
C ILE A 144 -0.85 3.10 -8.10
N ASN A 145 -0.50 2.85 -9.35
CA ASN A 145 0.38 1.76 -9.74
C ASN A 145 1.83 2.04 -9.30
N MET A 146 2.58 0.98 -9.07
CA MET A 146 4.02 1.05 -8.89
C MET A 146 4.70 0.62 -10.18
N TYR A 147 5.56 1.48 -10.72
CA TYR A 147 6.28 1.25 -11.96
C TYR A 147 7.75 0.92 -11.72
N GLU A 148 8.37 1.59 -10.74
CA GLU A 148 9.80 1.49 -10.47
C GLU A 148 10.05 0.85 -9.09
N PRO A 149 11.04 -0.07 -8.98
CA PRO A 149 11.45 -0.60 -7.68
C PRO A 149 11.88 0.53 -6.73
N ARG A 150 11.47 0.42 -5.46
CA ARG A 150 11.79 1.40 -4.40
C ARG A 150 11.25 2.82 -4.60
N HIS A 151 10.35 3.03 -5.57
CA HIS A 151 9.68 4.32 -5.77
C HIS A 151 8.38 4.47 -4.98
N ARG A 152 8.05 3.48 -4.15
CA ARG A 152 6.98 3.57 -3.16
C ARG A 152 7.49 3.14 -1.80
N LEU A 153 7.30 4.01 -0.80
CA LEU A 153 7.65 3.76 0.59
C LEU A 153 6.40 3.87 1.45
N ASP A 154 6.17 2.90 2.29
CA ASP A 154 5.08 2.89 3.25
C ASP A 154 5.44 2.05 4.49
N CYS A 155 4.57 2.00 5.48
CA CYS A 155 4.81 1.28 6.73
C CYS A 155 4.87 -0.25 6.59
N GLY A 156 4.57 -0.80 5.41
CA GLY A 156 4.56 -2.25 5.17
C GLY A 156 3.66 -3.00 6.14
N THR A 157 4.17 -4.11 6.67
CA THR A 157 3.44 -4.97 7.62
C THR A 157 3.42 -4.45 9.07
N TRP A 158 4.17 -3.39 9.36
CA TRP A 158 4.11 -2.74 10.67
C TRP A 158 2.74 -2.11 10.93
N GLY A 159 2.07 -1.60 9.88
CA GLY A 159 0.73 -1.01 10.00
C GLY A 159 0.69 0.20 10.93
N VAL A 160 1.78 0.96 10.99
CA VAL A 160 1.94 2.12 11.88
C VAL A 160 1.64 3.42 11.14
N MET A 161 1.18 4.44 11.85
CA MET A 161 1.08 5.84 11.40
C MET A 161 2.22 6.66 11.98
N GLY A 162 2.54 7.80 11.36
CA GLY A 162 3.61 8.69 11.79
C GLY A 162 4.99 8.27 11.29
N CYS A 163 5.06 7.65 10.12
CA CYS A 163 6.33 7.29 9.49
C CYS A 163 6.51 7.91 8.11
N GLY A 164 5.43 8.41 7.51
CA GLY A 164 5.42 8.83 6.11
C GLY A 164 6.23 10.09 5.86
N THR A 165 6.15 11.08 6.75
CA THR A 165 6.95 12.32 6.65
C THR A 165 8.44 12.00 6.79
N GLY A 166 8.81 11.15 7.76
CA GLY A 166 10.19 10.69 7.92
C GLY A 166 10.71 9.94 6.69
N TYR A 167 9.89 9.08 6.09
CA TYR A 167 10.24 8.42 4.84
C TYR A 167 10.39 9.40 3.67
N ALA A 168 9.54 10.44 3.59
CA ALA A 168 9.63 11.47 2.56
C ALA A 168 10.94 12.24 2.66
N ILE A 169 11.31 12.67 3.86
CA ILE A 169 12.58 13.36 4.15
C ILE A 169 13.76 12.44 3.79
N GLY A 170 13.75 11.20 4.29
CA GLY A 170 14.81 10.22 4.03
C GLY A 170 14.98 9.93 2.54
N ALA A 171 13.89 9.78 1.80
CA ALA A 171 13.91 9.58 0.35
C ALA A 171 14.48 10.79 -0.40
N ALA A 172 14.03 12.00 -0.07
CA ALA A 172 14.53 13.23 -0.70
C ALA A 172 16.03 13.42 -0.47
N VAL A 173 16.49 13.24 0.78
CA VAL A 173 17.91 13.39 1.14
C VAL A 173 18.78 12.33 0.50
N SER A 174 18.35 11.06 0.51
CA SER A 174 19.19 9.95 0.03
C SER A 174 19.27 9.85 -1.50
N THR A 175 18.26 10.34 -2.20
CA THR A 175 18.17 10.18 -3.67
C THR A 175 18.29 11.49 -4.45
N GLY A 176 18.03 12.64 -3.82
CA GLY A 176 17.88 13.92 -4.49
C GLY A 176 16.65 14.04 -5.40
N LYS A 177 15.80 13.02 -5.44
CA LYS A 177 14.59 13.01 -6.26
C LYS A 177 13.45 13.80 -5.60
N LYS A 178 12.48 14.21 -6.40
CA LYS A 178 11.22 14.73 -5.90
C LYS A 178 10.44 13.65 -5.16
N VAL A 179 9.77 14.05 -4.09
CA VAL A 179 8.95 13.12 -3.30
C VAL A 179 7.53 13.63 -3.23
N LEU A 180 6.59 12.73 -3.43
CA LEU A 180 5.17 12.96 -3.23
C LEU A 180 4.73 12.18 -1.98
N TYR A 181 4.43 12.92 -0.92
CA TYR A 181 3.79 12.36 0.26
C TYR A 181 2.27 12.36 0.09
N VAL A 182 1.63 11.24 0.37
CA VAL A 182 0.18 11.11 0.40
C VAL A 182 -0.23 10.42 1.70
N GLY A 183 -0.83 11.16 2.60
CA GLY A 183 -1.26 10.65 3.90
C GLY A 183 -2.64 11.13 4.29
N GLY A 184 -3.27 10.48 5.27
CA GLY A 184 -4.48 10.98 5.92
C GLY A 184 -4.13 12.05 6.97
N ASP A 185 -5.12 12.86 7.32
CA ASP A 185 -5.01 13.88 8.36
C ASP A 185 -4.57 13.30 9.72
N SER A 186 -5.14 12.17 10.11
CA SER A 186 -4.78 11.46 11.33
C SER A 186 -3.33 10.97 11.31
N ALA A 187 -2.87 10.39 10.20
CA ALA A 187 -1.50 9.90 10.07
C ALA A 187 -0.50 11.06 10.07
N PHE A 188 -0.77 12.11 9.30
CA PHE A 188 0.03 13.34 9.28
C PHE A 188 0.12 14.01 10.65
N GLY A 189 -0.92 13.91 11.48
CA GLY A 189 -0.93 14.45 12.83
C GLY A 189 0.10 13.82 13.79
N PHE A 190 0.64 12.64 13.48
CA PHE A 190 1.67 11.99 14.31
C PHE A 190 3.07 12.59 14.11
N ASP A 191 3.40 12.99 12.88
CA ASP A 191 4.74 13.46 12.52
C ASP A 191 4.73 14.74 11.67
N GLY A 192 3.60 15.44 11.64
CA GLY A 192 3.41 16.64 10.81
C GLY A 192 4.42 17.76 11.11
N MET A 193 4.93 17.86 12.35
CA MET A 193 5.96 18.86 12.70
C MET A 193 7.30 18.65 11.99
N GLU A 194 7.55 17.44 11.48
CA GLU A 194 8.76 17.13 10.70
C GLU A 194 8.80 17.86 9.34
N VAL A 195 7.69 18.53 8.93
CA VAL A 195 7.70 19.43 7.77
C VAL A 195 8.69 20.60 7.95
N GLU A 196 8.97 21.00 9.19
CA GLU A 196 10.01 21.97 9.50
C GLU A 196 11.37 21.55 8.94
N VAL A 197 11.74 20.29 9.11
CA VAL A 197 12.98 19.72 8.56
C VAL A 197 12.99 19.81 7.04
N ALA A 198 11.86 19.46 6.40
CA ALA A 198 11.74 19.57 4.95
C ALA A 198 11.91 21.02 4.47
N CYS A 199 11.32 21.99 5.16
CA CYS A 199 11.44 23.42 4.84
C CYS A 199 12.87 23.93 5.10
N ARG A 200 13.44 23.64 6.27
CA ARG A 200 14.79 24.07 6.65
C ARG A 200 15.88 23.61 5.68
N TYR A 201 15.74 22.39 5.15
CA TYR A 201 16.67 21.83 4.17
C TYR A 201 16.25 22.05 2.71
N ASN A 202 15.15 22.76 2.48
CA ASN A 202 14.58 23.04 1.16
C ASN A 202 14.44 21.75 0.31
N LEU A 203 13.87 20.71 0.92
CA LEU A 203 13.71 19.40 0.27
C LEU A 203 12.58 19.43 -0.76
N PRO A 204 12.72 18.78 -1.92
CA PRO A 204 11.73 18.77 -2.98
C PRO A 204 10.57 17.81 -2.67
N ILE A 205 9.82 18.08 -1.60
CA ILE A 205 8.71 17.25 -1.14
C ILE A 205 7.39 17.99 -1.36
N THR A 206 6.42 17.31 -1.97
CA THR A 206 5.03 17.78 -2.04
C THR A 206 4.20 16.96 -1.07
N PHE A 207 3.59 17.62 -0.10
CA PHE A 207 2.69 16.99 0.87
C PHE A 207 1.25 17.09 0.41
N VAL A 208 0.57 15.95 0.32
CA VAL A 208 -0.87 15.86 0.07
C VAL A 208 -1.52 15.18 1.27
N VAL A 209 -2.28 15.95 2.04
CA VAL A 209 -3.03 15.47 3.20
C VAL A 209 -4.48 15.26 2.79
N LEU A 210 -4.95 14.02 2.83
CA LEU A 210 -6.35 13.66 2.62
C LEU A 210 -7.09 13.92 3.92
N ASN A 211 -7.64 15.14 4.04
CA ASN A 211 -8.32 15.60 5.24
C ASN A 211 -9.80 15.21 5.18
N ASN A 212 -10.18 14.21 5.93
CA ASN A 212 -11.57 13.80 6.12
C ASN A 212 -12.09 14.08 7.55
N GLY A 213 -11.30 14.78 8.38
CA GLY A 213 -11.65 15.16 9.73
C GLY A 213 -11.63 14.01 10.74
N GLY A 214 -10.88 12.94 10.49
CA GLY A 214 -10.87 11.86 11.47
C GLY A 214 -10.11 10.59 11.09
N ILE A 215 -9.99 9.71 12.08
CA ILE A 215 -9.44 8.36 11.92
C ILE A 215 -10.46 7.51 11.15
N TYR A 216 -10.03 6.75 10.14
CA TYR A 216 -10.85 6.02 9.19
C TYR A 216 -11.82 6.97 8.45
N ARG A 217 -13.08 7.02 8.87
CA ARG A 217 -14.12 7.89 8.31
C ARG A 217 -14.49 9.05 9.25
N GLY A 218 -13.83 9.13 10.40
CA GLY A 218 -14.32 9.90 11.52
C GLY A 218 -15.60 9.30 12.11
N ASP A 219 -16.09 9.88 13.17
CA ASP A 219 -17.37 9.53 13.76
C ASP A 219 -18.08 10.82 14.17
N PHE A 220 -18.74 11.43 13.21
CA PHE A 220 -19.46 12.69 13.41
C PHE A 220 -20.89 12.48 13.93
N GLU A 221 -21.37 11.24 13.97
CA GLU A 221 -22.73 10.90 14.40
C GLU A 221 -22.81 10.52 15.87
N ASN A 222 -21.75 9.92 16.42
CA ASN A 222 -21.65 9.50 17.82
C ASN A 222 -20.84 10.51 18.64
N LEU A 223 -21.42 11.64 18.90
CA LEU A 223 -20.92 12.50 19.99
C LEU A 223 -21.11 11.75 21.31
N GLY A 224 -20.09 11.78 22.19
CA GLY A 224 -20.17 11.18 23.52
C GLY A 224 -21.39 11.66 24.30
N ASN A 225 -21.77 10.93 25.35
CA ASN A 225 -22.98 11.23 26.15
C ASN A 225 -23.02 12.67 26.70
N ASP A 226 -21.86 13.32 26.85
CA ASP A 226 -21.71 14.70 27.35
C ASP A 226 -21.43 15.71 26.24
N GLY A 227 -21.62 15.33 24.98
CA GLY A 227 -21.32 16.19 23.82
C GLY A 227 -19.85 16.25 23.44
N ASP A 228 -18.99 15.45 24.08
CA ASP A 228 -17.59 15.30 23.66
C ASP A 228 -17.50 14.62 22.29
N PRO A 229 -16.64 15.09 21.39
CA PRO A 229 -16.44 14.41 20.12
C PRO A 229 -15.84 13.02 20.33
N SER A 230 -16.23 12.08 19.44
CA SER A 230 -15.62 10.75 19.41
C SER A 230 -14.10 10.87 19.29
N PRO A 231 -13.31 9.98 19.93
CA PRO A 231 -11.87 9.94 19.79
C PRO A 231 -11.39 9.66 18.35
N LEU A 232 -12.30 9.27 17.46
CA LEU A 232 -12.02 9.11 16.03
C LEU A 232 -12.23 10.39 15.23
N THR A 233 -12.76 11.45 15.85
CA THR A 233 -13.04 12.73 15.19
C THR A 233 -11.90 13.70 15.45
N LEU A 234 -11.41 14.32 14.39
CA LEU A 234 -10.43 15.40 14.42
C LEU A 234 -11.12 16.74 14.11
N THR A 235 -10.38 17.83 14.24
CA THR A 235 -10.90 19.16 13.90
C THR A 235 -11.32 19.19 12.43
N TYR A 236 -12.60 19.41 12.20
CA TYR A 236 -13.16 19.50 10.86
C TYR A 236 -12.61 20.75 10.17
N GLU A 237 -12.32 20.64 8.87
CA GLU A 237 -11.76 21.74 8.06
C GLU A 237 -10.44 22.30 8.59
N ALA A 238 -9.63 21.49 9.28
CA ALA A 238 -8.30 21.90 9.69
C ALA A 238 -7.43 22.24 8.47
N HIS A 239 -6.67 23.33 8.58
CA HIS A 239 -5.82 23.88 7.53
C HIS A 239 -4.37 23.39 7.70
N TYR A 240 -4.10 22.16 7.25
CA TYR A 240 -2.76 21.55 7.38
C TYR A 240 -1.70 22.27 6.53
N GLU A 241 -2.08 22.91 5.42
CA GLU A 241 -1.18 23.70 4.58
C GLU A 241 -0.53 24.86 5.35
N LYS A 242 -1.23 25.44 6.31
CA LYS A 242 -0.70 26.52 7.14
C LYS A 242 0.45 26.12 8.06
N MET A 243 0.58 24.82 8.36
CA MET A 243 1.75 24.33 9.10
C MET A 243 3.02 24.50 8.27
N ILE A 244 2.95 24.23 6.96
CA ILE A 244 4.10 24.36 6.05
C ILE A 244 4.36 25.84 5.76
N GLU A 245 3.32 26.66 5.62
CA GLU A 245 3.45 28.11 5.43
C GLU A 245 4.09 28.82 6.63
N ALA A 246 4.04 28.22 7.82
CA ALA A 246 4.62 28.79 9.04
C ALA A 246 6.15 28.66 9.11
N PHE A 247 6.78 27.85 8.27
CA PHE A 247 8.22 27.61 8.18
C PHE A 247 8.83 28.16 6.88
#